data_1dfc6436a779da6f94c3641a6b3a1916
#
_entry.id   1dfc6436a779da6f94c3641a6b3a1916
#
_cell.length_a   1.000
_cell.length_b   1.000
_cell.length_c   1.000
_cell.angle_alpha   90.00
_cell.angle_beta   90.00
_cell.angle_gamma   90.00
#
_symmetry.space_group_name_H-M   'P 1'
#
loop_
_entity.id
_entity.type
_entity.pdbx_description
1 polymer ?
#
loop_
_entity_poly.entity_id
_entity_poly.type
_entity_poly.pdbx_seq_one_letter_code
_entity_poly.pdbx_strand_id
1 'polypeptide(L)'
;MNRVRGFEVVVDEKRKTTGEITLPTAGTSRAMAYDFYSTDEWHAAPDAVIKVWTDVKAYMQDDECLILNVRSSMGGKWMLANTQGWIDMDYYSNESNDGNIGIFLKNISGQTQHIEKGERIAQGAFFKFLRADNGNTDVIRTGGFGSTNK
;
A
#
# COMPACT_ATOMS: atom_id res chain seq x y z
N MET A 1 -5.13 17.75 18.21
CA MET A 1 -5.19 16.26 18.26
C MET A 1 -3.80 15.72 17.94
N ASN A 2 -3.29 14.84 18.78
CA ASN A 2 -1.99 14.22 18.54
C ASN A 2 -2.08 13.26 17.34
N ARG A 3 -1.12 13.36 16.43
CA ARG A 3 -1.02 12.46 15.30
C ARG A 3 -0.38 11.16 15.76
N VAL A 4 -1.09 10.06 15.68
CA VAL A 4 -0.60 8.74 16.09
C VAL A 4 -0.35 7.84 14.88
N ARG A 5 -1.35 7.67 14.03
CA ARG A 5 -1.25 6.90 12.79
C ARG A 5 -2.34 7.36 11.83
N GLY A 6 -2.08 7.26 10.55
CA GLY A 6 -3.06 7.65 9.55
C GLY A 6 -2.44 7.75 8.16
N PHE A 7 -3.17 8.41 7.27
CA PHE A 7 -2.82 8.50 5.86
C PHE A 7 -2.77 9.95 5.40
N GLU A 8 -1.90 10.22 4.43
CA GLU A 8 -1.77 11.52 3.79
C GLU A 8 -1.53 11.33 2.30
N VAL A 9 -1.84 12.34 1.50
CA VAL A 9 -1.43 12.37 0.09
C VAL A 9 0.07 12.67 0.04
N VAL A 10 0.80 11.99 -0.84
CA VAL A 10 2.22 12.27 -1.04
C VAL A 10 2.40 13.69 -1.60
N VAL A 11 3.59 14.27 -1.42
CA VAL A 11 3.89 15.59 -1.98
C VAL A 11 3.74 15.58 -3.50
N ASP A 12 3.39 16.72 -4.08
CA ASP A 12 3.08 16.82 -5.51
C ASP A 12 4.21 16.28 -6.40
N GLU A 13 5.46 16.56 -6.04
CA GLU A 13 6.64 16.15 -6.81
C GLU A 13 6.82 14.63 -6.88
N LYS A 14 6.18 13.88 -5.97
CA LYS A 14 6.28 12.41 -5.90
C LYS A 14 5.01 11.69 -6.33
N ARG A 15 4.00 12.43 -6.72
CA ARG A 15 2.77 11.83 -7.23
C ARG A 15 3.00 11.16 -8.58
N LYS A 16 2.33 10.04 -8.79
CA LYS A 16 2.37 9.28 -10.05
C LYS A 16 1.14 9.53 -10.90
N THR A 17 0.08 10.10 -10.32
CA THR A 17 -1.19 10.36 -11.00
C THR A 17 -1.61 11.79 -10.80
N THR A 18 -2.59 12.24 -11.59
CA THR A 18 -3.22 13.56 -11.47
C THR A 18 -4.64 13.39 -10.95
N GLY A 19 -5.22 14.48 -10.46
CA GLY A 19 -6.59 14.47 -9.97
C GLY A 19 -6.69 14.32 -8.47
N GLU A 20 -7.91 14.18 -8.00
CA GLU A 20 -8.20 14.10 -6.58
C GLU A 20 -7.87 12.71 -6.04
N ILE A 21 -7.27 12.65 -4.85
CA ILE A 21 -6.92 11.40 -4.17
C ILE A 21 -7.90 11.18 -3.02
N THR A 22 -8.54 10.02 -3.00
CA THR A 22 -9.35 9.58 -1.87
C THR A 22 -8.45 8.81 -0.91
N LEU A 23 -8.33 9.31 0.32
CA LEU A 23 -7.55 8.63 1.36
C LEU A 23 -8.24 7.32 1.77
N PRO A 24 -7.47 6.30 2.20
CA PRO A 24 -8.04 5.05 2.65
C PRO A 24 -9.09 5.23 3.76
N THR A 25 -10.18 4.46 3.67
CA THR A 25 -11.29 4.54 4.61
C THR A 25 -11.70 3.15 5.09
N ALA A 26 -12.14 3.07 6.35
CA ALA A 26 -12.72 1.84 6.88
C ALA A 26 -14.11 1.62 6.30
N GLY A 27 -14.43 0.38 5.97
CA GLY A 27 -15.74 0.04 5.41
C GLY A 27 -16.87 0.10 6.42
N THR A 28 -16.56 -0.10 7.70
CA THR A 28 -17.52 -0.01 8.82
C THR A 28 -16.85 0.63 10.03
N SER A 29 -17.64 1.06 11.00
CA SER A 29 -17.12 1.72 12.19
C SER A 29 -16.19 0.86 13.05
N ARG A 30 -16.24 -0.45 12.90
CA ARG A 30 -15.43 -1.40 13.67
C ARG A 30 -14.57 -2.30 12.83
N ALA A 31 -14.41 -2.01 11.54
CA ALA A 31 -13.49 -2.73 10.68
C ALA A 31 -12.05 -2.45 11.10
N MET A 32 -11.20 -3.47 11.06
CA MET A 32 -9.77 -3.30 11.39
C MET A 32 -8.97 -2.71 10.25
N ALA A 33 -9.44 -2.87 9.00
CA ALA A 33 -8.69 -2.49 7.80
C ALA A 33 -9.29 -1.29 7.10
N TYR A 34 -8.42 -0.56 6.40
CA TYR A 34 -8.76 0.60 5.59
C TYR A 34 -8.65 0.21 4.12
N ASP A 35 -9.68 0.53 3.34
CA ASP A 35 -9.71 0.24 1.89
C ASP A 35 -8.93 1.29 1.11
N PHE A 36 -8.09 0.82 0.19
CA PHE A 36 -7.34 1.66 -0.76
C PHE A 36 -8.06 1.66 -2.10
N TYR A 37 -8.02 2.81 -2.77
CA TYR A 37 -8.75 3.04 -4.02
C TYR A 37 -7.81 3.08 -5.22
N SER A 38 -8.26 2.52 -6.34
CA SER A 38 -7.49 2.62 -7.58
C SER A 38 -7.48 4.06 -8.08
N THR A 39 -6.30 4.53 -8.45
CA THR A 39 -6.10 5.87 -9.01
C THR A 39 -6.32 5.91 -10.51
N ASP A 40 -6.53 4.77 -11.15
CA ASP A 40 -6.68 4.67 -12.60
C ASP A 40 -7.62 3.52 -12.97
N GLU A 41 -8.00 3.46 -14.24
CA GLU A 41 -8.73 2.34 -14.82
C GLU A 41 -7.74 1.32 -15.37
N TRP A 42 -8.02 0.03 -15.18
CA TRP A 42 -7.14 -1.05 -15.61
C TRP A 42 -7.93 -2.16 -16.30
N HIS A 43 -7.34 -2.69 -17.36
CA HIS A 43 -7.74 -3.94 -17.99
C HIS A 43 -6.55 -4.87 -17.94
N ALA A 44 -6.68 -6.01 -17.29
CA ALA A 44 -5.59 -6.94 -17.07
C ALA A 44 -5.90 -8.29 -17.68
N ALA A 45 -5.04 -8.75 -18.59
CA ALA A 45 -5.10 -10.09 -19.12
C ALA A 45 -4.77 -11.12 -18.03
N PRO A 46 -5.10 -12.41 -18.22
CA PRO A 46 -4.70 -13.43 -17.28
C PRO A 46 -3.19 -13.41 -17.00
N ASP A 47 -2.82 -13.56 -15.76
CA ASP A 47 -1.44 -13.52 -15.23
C ASP A 47 -0.73 -12.17 -15.33
N ALA A 48 -1.39 -11.14 -15.88
CA ALA A 48 -0.81 -9.80 -15.92
C ALA A 48 -0.72 -9.20 -14.52
N VAL A 49 0.33 -8.42 -14.31
CA VAL A 49 0.52 -7.63 -13.08
C VAL A 49 0.29 -6.16 -13.41
N ILE A 50 -0.62 -5.54 -12.66
CA ILE A 50 -0.82 -4.09 -12.74
C ILE A 50 -0.17 -3.43 -11.52
N LYS A 51 0.38 -2.23 -11.70
CA LYS A 51 1.10 -1.50 -10.67
C LYS A 51 0.34 -0.21 -10.38
N VAL A 52 -0.50 -0.25 -9.35
CA VAL A 52 -1.31 0.90 -8.96
C VAL A 52 -0.56 1.71 -7.91
N TRP A 53 -0.09 2.89 -8.29
CA TRP A 53 0.45 3.84 -7.32
C TRP A 53 -0.70 4.62 -6.72
N THR A 54 -0.85 4.54 -5.41
CA THR A 54 -2.00 5.13 -4.71
C THR A 54 -1.86 6.62 -4.47
N ASP A 55 -0.64 7.14 -4.54
CA ASP A 55 -0.29 8.51 -4.15
C ASP A 55 -0.64 8.82 -2.68
N VAL A 56 -0.69 7.77 -1.86
CA VAL A 56 -0.99 7.83 -0.43
C VAL A 56 0.22 7.30 0.33
N LYS A 57 0.53 7.93 1.45
CA LYS A 57 1.54 7.48 2.41
C LYS A 57 0.90 7.30 3.77
N ALA A 58 1.52 6.47 4.62
CA ALA A 58 1.00 6.17 5.96
C ALA A 58 2.02 6.56 7.03
N TYR A 59 1.60 7.35 8.01
CA TYR A 59 2.42 7.65 9.18
C TYR A 59 1.96 6.78 10.36
N MET A 60 2.90 6.43 11.21
CA MET A 60 2.62 5.51 12.32
C MET A 60 3.72 5.62 13.38
N GLN A 61 3.58 4.90 14.48
CA GLN A 61 4.54 4.93 15.58
C GLN A 61 5.73 4.01 15.26
N ASP A 62 6.84 4.19 15.99
CA ASP A 62 8.12 3.49 15.74
C ASP A 62 8.02 1.97 15.85
N ASP A 63 7.06 1.44 16.61
CA ASP A 63 6.86 0.01 16.79
C ASP A 63 5.68 -0.54 15.97
N GLU A 64 5.24 0.20 14.96
CA GLU A 64 4.09 -0.17 14.16
C GLU A 64 4.46 -0.40 12.70
N CYS A 65 3.64 -1.18 12.03
CA CYS A 65 3.72 -1.43 10.59
C CYS A 65 2.32 -1.40 10.00
N LEU A 66 2.24 -1.26 8.68
CA LEU A 66 0.99 -1.38 7.93
C LEU A 66 1.10 -2.61 7.04
N ILE A 67 0.12 -3.53 7.15
CA ILE A 67 0.11 -4.75 6.35
C ILE A 67 -1.05 -4.68 5.37
N LEU A 68 -0.75 -4.89 4.09
CA LEU A 68 -1.71 -4.83 2.99
C LEU A 68 -2.05 -6.23 2.50
N ASN A 69 -3.33 -6.42 2.17
CA ASN A 69 -3.86 -7.62 1.53
C ASN A 69 -4.90 -7.21 0.49
N VAL A 70 -5.29 -8.13 -0.39
CA VAL A 70 -6.47 -7.91 -1.21
C VAL A 70 -7.72 -8.00 -0.33
N ARG A 71 -8.80 -7.38 -0.79
CA ARG A 71 -10.10 -7.45 -0.11
C ARG A 71 -10.69 -8.86 -0.26
N SER A 72 -11.54 -9.25 0.68
CA SER A 72 -12.16 -10.60 0.66
C SER A 72 -12.91 -10.90 -0.64
N SER A 73 -13.55 -9.89 -1.24
CA SER A 73 -14.28 -10.05 -2.50
C SER A 73 -13.38 -10.29 -3.72
N MET A 74 -12.08 -10.07 -3.58
CA MET A 74 -11.09 -10.23 -4.65
C MET A 74 -10.45 -11.63 -4.67
N GLY A 75 -10.74 -12.44 -3.67
CA GLY A 75 -10.20 -13.80 -3.57
C GLY A 75 -10.56 -14.65 -4.80
N GLY A 76 -9.57 -15.32 -5.37
CA GLY A 76 -9.73 -16.11 -6.59
C GLY A 76 -9.63 -15.31 -7.89
N LYS A 77 -9.68 -13.99 -7.85
CA LYS A 77 -9.50 -13.14 -9.04
C LYS A 77 -8.17 -12.41 -9.04
N TRP A 78 -7.78 -11.92 -7.88
CA TRP A 78 -6.58 -11.10 -7.72
C TRP A 78 -5.77 -11.55 -6.52
N MET A 79 -4.47 -11.39 -6.61
CA MET A 79 -3.58 -11.47 -5.47
C MET A 79 -2.60 -10.29 -5.52
N LEU A 80 -2.08 -9.89 -4.38
CA LEU A 80 -0.91 -8.99 -4.41
C LEU A 80 0.25 -9.76 -5.06
N ALA A 81 1.00 -9.08 -5.93
CA ALA A 81 2.10 -9.70 -6.65
C ALA A 81 3.19 -10.22 -5.70
N ASN A 82 3.32 -9.62 -4.52
CA ASN A 82 4.22 -10.04 -3.45
C ASN A 82 3.49 -10.82 -2.33
N THR A 83 2.29 -11.33 -2.59
CA THR A 83 1.38 -12.05 -1.70
C THR A 83 0.84 -11.21 -0.54
N GLN A 84 1.67 -10.47 0.16
CA GLN A 84 1.29 -9.55 1.23
C GLN A 84 2.20 -8.33 1.19
N GLY A 85 1.65 -7.15 1.33
CA GLY A 85 2.42 -5.91 1.35
C GLY A 85 2.76 -5.51 2.77
N TRP A 86 4.04 -5.32 3.06
CA TRP A 86 4.50 -4.85 4.35
C TRP A 86 5.06 -3.44 4.18
N ILE A 87 4.44 -2.48 4.87
CA ILE A 87 4.87 -1.08 4.86
C ILE A 87 5.53 -0.79 6.20
N ASP A 88 6.83 -0.59 6.16
CA ASP A 88 7.61 -0.21 7.34
C ASP A 88 7.30 1.22 7.76
N MET A 89 7.43 1.53 9.06
CA MET A 89 7.12 2.87 9.55
C MET A 89 8.04 3.93 8.95
N ASP A 90 9.29 3.58 8.65
CA ASP A 90 10.27 4.51 8.07
C ASP A 90 10.15 4.65 6.54
N TYR A 91 9.18 3.95 5.92
CA TYR A 91 8.86 4.18 4.51
C TYR A 91 8.21 5.56 4.31
N TYR A 92 7.46 6.02 5.28
CA TYR A 92 6.82 7.33 5.27
C TYR A 92 7.85 8.44 5.07
N SER A 93 7.57 9.31 4.11
CA SER A 93 8.42 10.49 3.79
C SER A 93 9.87 10.16 3.43
N ASN A 94 10.16 8.95 2.92
CA ASN A 94 11.49 8.66 2.44
C ASN A 94 11.85 9.56 1.25
N GLU A 95 13.15 9.78 1.02
CA GLU A 95 13.61 10.75 0.03
C GLU A 95 13.31 10.35 -1.41
N SER A 96 13.13 9.06 -1.69
CA SER A 96 12.95 8.54 -3.04
C SER A 96 11.54 8.81 -3.58
N ASN A 97 10.49 8.45 -2.82
CA ASN A 97 9.12 8.52 -3.29
C ASN A 97 8.12 9.07 -2.26
N ASP A 98 8.60 9.69 -1.20
CA ASP A 98 7.80 10.26 -0.11
C ASP A 98 6.94 9.24 0.64
N GLY A 99 7.17 7.95 0.44
CA GLY A 99 6.37 6.89 1.06
C GLY A 99 5.14 6.49 0.24
N ASN A 100 5.15 6.79 -1.05
CA ASN A 100 4.03 6.45 -1.95
C ASN A 100 3.80 4.94 -1.94
N ILE A 101 2.61 4.52 -1.54
CA ILE A 101 2.24 3.11 -1.43
C ILE A 101 1.81 2.60 -2.81
N GLY A 102 2.57 1.65 -3.34
CA GLY A 102 2.24 0.96 -4.57
C GLY A 102 1.53 -0.36 -4.28
N ILE A 103 0.41 -0.59 -4.95
CA ILE A 103 -0.35 -1.84 -4.85
C ILE A 103 -0.23 -2.56 -6.19
N PHE A 104 0.56 -3.64 -6.20
CA PHE A 104 0.82 -4.42 -7.40
C PHE A 104 -0.06 -5.66 -7.34
N LEU A 105 -0.97 -5.79 -8.31
CA LEU A 105 -1.99 -6.83 -8.34
C LEU A 105 -1.76 -7.76 -9.52
N LYS A 106 -1.76 -9.07 -9.25
CA LYS A 106 -1.71 -10.09 -10.31
C LYS A 106 -3.11 -10.64 -10.53
N ASN A 107 -3.52 -10.69 -11.80
CA ASN A 107 -4.78 -11.33 -12.19
C ASN A 107 -4.58 -12.84 -12.21
N ILE A 108 -5.23 -13.54 -11.29
CA ILE A 108 -5.14 -15.01 -11.16
C ILE A 108 -6.42 -15.72 -11.61
N SER A 109 -7.36 -15.00 -12.23
CA SER A 109 -8.70 -15.52 -12.55
C SER A 109 -8.77 -16.37 -13.82
N GLY A 110 -7.77 -16.32 -14.67
CA GLY A 110 -7.82 -16.97 -15.97
C GLY A 110 -8.64 -16.22 -17.03
N GLN A 111 -9.21 -15.08 -16.68
CA GLN A 111 -9.99 -14.21 -17.57
C GLN A 111 -9.48 -12.78 -17.47
N THR A 112 -9.73 -11.96 -18.49
CA THR A 112 -9.43 -10.53 -18.41
C THR A 112 -10.27 -9.91 -17.29
N GLN A 113 -9.65 -9.13 -16.43
CA GLN A 113 -10.31 -8.41 -15.34
C GLN A 113 -10.23 -6.91 -15.57
N HIS A 114 -11.25 -6.21 -15.13
CA HIS A 114 -11.36 -4.77 -15.23
C HIS A 114 -11.42 -4.17 -13.83
N ILE A 115 -10.68 -3.09 -13.62
CA ILE A 115 -10.75 -2.26 -12.41
C ILE A 115 -11.07 -0.85 -12.85
N GLU A 116 -12.10 -0.27 -12.24
CA GLU A 116 -12.47 1.13 -12.51
C GLU A 116 -11.67 2.06 -11.60
N LYS A 117 -11.43 3.28 -12.10
CA LYS A 117 -10.88 4.34 -11.25
C LYS A 117 -11.81 4.56 -10.05
N GLY A 118 -11.23 4.63 -8.84
CA GLY A 118 -11.98 4.78 -7.60
C GLY A 118 -12.51 3.48 -7.00
N GLU A 119 -12.28 2.34 -7.66
CA GLU A 119 -12.63 1.04 -7.11
C GLU A 119 -11.72 0.68 -5.95
N ARG A 120 -12.25 0.00 -4.93
CA ARG A 120 -11.47 -0.49 -3.79
C ARG A 120 -10.68 -1.72 -4.22
N ILE A 121 -9.37 -1.68 -4.09
CA ILE A 121 -8.48 -2.71 -4.66
C ILE A 121 -7.60 -3.42 -3.65
N ALA A 122 -7.55 -2.93 -2.42
CA ALA A 122 -6.76 -3.55 -1.35
C ALA A 122 -7.25 -3.03 -0.02
N GLN A 123 -6.79 -3.66 1.04
CA GLN A 123 -7.05 -3.21 2.40
C GLN A 123 -5.77 -3.28 3.20
N GLY A 124 -5.64 -2.39 4.20
CA GLY A 124 -4.47 -2.34 5.06
C GLY A 124 -4.86 -2.10 6.51
N ALA A 125 -4.15 -2.76 7.41
CA ALA A 125 -4.36 -2.60 8.83
C ALA A 125 -3.03 -2.35 9.52
N PHE A 126 -3.07 -1.56 10.61
CA PHE A 126 -1.88 -1.26 11.40
C PHE A 126 -1.70 -2.33 12.47
N PHE A 127 -0.44 -2.72 12.68
CA PHE A 127 -0.06 -3.71 13.69
C PHE A 127 1.19 -3.27 14.42
N LYS A 128 1.36 -3.76 15.63
CA LYS A 128 2.64 -3.65 16.33
C LYS A 128 3.54 -4.81 15.98
N PHE A 129 4.84 -4.58 15.94
CA PHE A 129 5.83 -5.62 15.69
C PHE A 129 6.85 -5.67 16.82
N LEU A 130 7.52 -6.80 16.94
CA LEU A 130 8.55 -7.03 17.94
C LEU A 130 9.92 -7.04 17.27
N ARG A 131 10.96 -6.65 18.03
CA ARG A 131 12.34 -6.63 17.53
C ARG A 131 13.14 -7.77 18.17
N ALA A 132 14.06 -8.31 17.40
CA ALA A 132 15.05 -9.28 17.92
C ALA A 132 16.10 -8.54 18.77
N ASP A 133 16.74 -9.27 19.68
CA ASP A 133 17.86 -8.73 20.46
C ASP A 133 19.07 -8.42 19.58
N ASN A 134 19.24 -9.13 18.47
CA ASN A 134 20.35 -8.99 17.53
C ASN A 134 19.86 -8.87 16.10
N GLY A 135 20.75 -8.51 15.18
CA GLY A 135 20.40 -8.39 13.76
C GLY A 135 19.86 -7.02 13.36
N ASN A 136 19.83 -6.07 14.29
CA ASN A 136 19.40 -4.71 14.00
C ASN A 136 20.52 -3.90 13.32
N THR A 137 20.15 -2.80 12.67
CA THR A 137 21.10 -1.95 11.96
C THR A 137 20.76 -0.47 12.17
N ASP A 138 21.73 0.41 11.91
CA ASP A 138 21.56 1.87 11.96
C ASP A 138 21.35 2.48 10.56
N VAL A 139 21.16 1.65 9.54
CA VAL A 139 20.97 2.12 8.17
C VAL A 139 19.65 2.89 8.05
N ILE A 140 19.71 4.08 7.46
CA ILE A 140 18.54 4.94 7.23
C ILE A 140 17.93 4.58 5.87
N ARG A 141 16.59 4.39 5.85
CA ARG A 141 15.86 4.08 4.63
C ARG A 141 15.87 5.28 3.66
N THR A 142 16.12 5.02 2.40
CA THR A 142 16.07 6.04 1.34
C THR A 142 14.98 5.78 0.31
N GLY A 143 14.38 4.58 0.30
CA GLY A 143 13.33 4.23 -0.66
C GLY A 143 12.65 2.92 -0.30
N GLY A 144 12.02 2.28 -1.29
CA GLY A 144 11.36 1.00 -1.14
C GLY A 144 11.62 0.09 -2.34
N PHE A 145 10.88 -1.04 -2.42
CA PHE A 145 10.93 -1.96 -3.56
C PHE A 145 12.34 -2.39 -3.93
N GLY A 146 13.13 -2.83 -2.93
CA GLY A 146 14.48 -3.32 -3.12
C GLY A 146 15.58 -2.31 -2.88
N SER A 147 15.27 -1.12 -2.38
CA SER A 147 16.28 -0.08 -2.10
C SER A 147 17.33 -0.53 -1.08
N THR A 148 17.04 -1.54 -0.25
CA THR A 148 17.95 -2.06 0.77
C THR A 148 18.66 -3.34 0.35
N ASN A 149 18.48 -3.81 -0.87
CA ASN A 149 19.05 -5.07 -1.40
C ASN A 149 20.43 -4.85 -2.02
N LYS A 150 21.31 -4.25 -1.29
CA LYS A 150 22.67 -3.94 -1.78
C LYS A 150 23.72 -4.78 -1.06
#